data_b5fa1d3b9286735c5afae69d481914a7
#
_entry.id   b5fa1d3b9286735c5afae69d481914a7
#
_cell.length_a   1.000
_cell.length_b   1.000
_cell.length_c   1.000
_cell.angle_alpha   90.00
_cell.angle_beta   90.00
_cell.angle_gamma   90.00
#
_symmetry.space_group_name_H-M   'P 1'
#
loop_
_entity.id
_entity.type
_entity.pdbx_description
1 polymer ?
#
loop_
_entity_poly.entity_id
_entity_poly.type
_entity_poly.pdbx_seq_one_letter_code
_entity_poly.pdbx_strand_id
1 'polypeptide(L)'
;CIEAIGYKRTMAVSFGIFAVAFALFILAAKEQSLEWFLIASAVSGAANCVLQASVNPYVTICGPLESAAKRISMMGICNKLAWPATTLFITLVIGKGIGDIHMDDLYMPFGIIIGIFVALAIVALIAPLPEVKAAGEDDSAESAEPACPYAEGKNSIMQFPHLLLGCLALFLYVGVETISLATANDYAKALNLPGDNWGFIPS
;
A
#
# COMPACT_ATOMS: atom_id res chain seq x y z
N CYS A 1 16.85 0.13 -7.91
CA CYS A 1 15.81 0.26 -8.95
C CYS A 1 15.16 1.64 -8.95
N ILE A 2 14.79 2.20 -7.79
CA ILE A 2 14.15 3.53 -7.68
C ILE A 2 15.11 4.64 -8.15
N GLU A 3 16.38 4.56 -7.78
CA GLU A 3 17.45 5.48 -8.23
C GLU A 3 17.58 5.56 -9.77
N ALA A 4 17.41 4.43 -10.46
CA ALA A 4 17.54 4.36 -11.92
C ALA A 4 16.30 4.82 -12.68
N ILE A 5 15.10 4.66 -12.09
CA ILE A 5 13.82 4.88 -12.77
C ILE A 5 13.17 6.20 -12.32
N GLY A 6 13.50 6.68 -11.11
CA GLY A 6 12.88 7.83 -10.47
C GLY A 6 11.56 7.49 -9.75
N TYR A 7 11.21 8.29 -8.75
CA TYR A 7 10.01 8.05 -7.92
C TYR A 7 8.71 8.08 -8.71
N LYS A 8 8.57 9.06 -9.61
CA LYS A 8 7.39 9.26 -10.46
C LYS A 8 7.07 8.05 -11.33
N ARG A 9 8.07 7.56 -12.06
CA ARG A 9 7.91 6.40 -12.96
C ARG A 9 7.65 5.12 -12.17
N THR A 10 8.31 4.97 -11.02
CA THR A 10 8.10 3.81 -10.14
C THR A 10 6.66 3.76 -9.61
N MET A 11 6.08 4.91 -9.22
CA MET A 11 4.66 4.99 -8.85
C MET A 11 3.74 4.58 -10.00
N ALA A 12 3.98 5.10 -11.21
CA ALA A 12 3.17 4.77 -12.39
C ALA A 12 3.25 3.28 -12.74
N VAL A 13 4.44 2.68 -12.68
CA VAL A 13 4.65 1.23 -12.88
C VAL A 13 3.90 0.44 -11.81
N SER A 14 3.95 0.85 -10.54
CA SER A 14 3.22 0.19 -9.45
C SER A 14 1.71 0.18 -9.69
N PHE A 15 1.13 1.29 -10.13
CA PHE A 15 -0.29 1.34 -10.50
C PHE A 15 -0.61 0.44 -11.68
N GLY A 16 0.29 0.34 -12.68
CA GLY A 16 0.14 -0.61 -13.79
C GLY A 16 0.14 -2.06 -13.31
N ILE A 17 1.03 -2.43 -12.39
CA ILE A 17 1.09 -3.78 -11.81
C ILE A 17 -0.18 -4.06 -10.99
N PHE A 18 -0.72 -3.07 -10.25
CA PHE A 18 -2.01 -3.23 -9.58
C PHE A 18 -3.15 -3.51 -10.55
N ALA A 19 -3.23 -2.78 -11.67
CA ALA A 19 -4.25 -3.03 -12.70
C ALA A 19 -4.16 -4.48 -13.23
N VAL A 20 -2.95 -4.99 -13.48
CA VAL A 20 -2.72 -6.38 -13.86
C VAL A 20 -3.15 -7.35 -12.76
N ALA A 21 -2.81 -7.07 -11.50
CA ALA A 21 -3.21 -7.90 -10.35
C ALA A 21 -4.74 -8.02 -10.24
N PHE A 22 -5.47 -6.92 -10.38
CA PHE A 22 -6.93 -6.94 -10.36
C PHE A 22 -7.53 -7.66 -11.57
N ALA A 23 -6.90 -7.58 -12.75
CA ALA A 23 -7.30 -8.39 -13.90
C ALA A 23 -7.11 -9.90 -13.63
N LEU A 24 -6.02 -10.28 -12.95
CA LEU A 24 -5.80 -11.66 -12.51
C LEU A 24 -6.84 -12.12 -11.46
N PHE A 25 -7.31 -11.23 -10.56
CA PHE A 25 -8.41 -11.56 -9.65
C PHE A 25 -9.73 -11.84 -10.40
N ILE A 26 -10.02 -11.09 -11.46
CA ILE A 26 -11.18 -11.38 -12.33
C ILE A 26 -11.02 -12.75 -12.99
N LEU A 27 -9.83 -13.09 -13.46
CA LEU A 27 -9.55 -14.41 -14.04
C LEU A 27 -9.71 -15.52 -13.00
N ALA A 28 -9.17 -15.32 -11.80
CA ALA A 28 -9.30 -16.25 -10.69
C ALA A 28 -10.77 -16.50 -10.30
N ALA A 29 -11.60 -15.46 -10.33
CA ALA A 29 -13.03 -15.56 -10.06
C ALA A 29 -13.76 -16.34 -11.17
N LYS A 30 -13.38 -16.17 -12.45
CA LYS A 30 -13.95 -16.93 -13.58
C LYS A 30 -13.59 -18.41 -13.53
N GLU A 31 -12.32 -18.71 -13.30
CA GLU A 31 -11.81 -20.09 -13.26
C GLU A 31 -12.10 -20.78 -11.94
N GLN A 32 -12.62 -20.05 -10.93
CA GLN A 32 -12.83 -20.54 -9.55
C GLN A 32 -11.60 -21.27 -8.98
N SER A 33 -10.41 -20.82 -9.35
CA SER A 33 -9.14 -21.46 -9.05
C SER A 33 -8.41 -20.73 -7.93
N LEU A 34 -8.07 -21.47 -6.88
CA LEU A 34 -7.26 -20.97 -5.78
C LEU A 34 -5.84 -20.56 -6.23
N GLU A 35 -5.29 -21.26 -7.21
CA GLU A 35 -3.94 -20.99 -7.72
C GLU A 35 -3.85 -19.60 -8.35
N TRP A 36 -4.80 -19.25 -9.20
CA TRP A 36 -4.89 -17.91 -9.81
C TRP A 36 -5.13 -16.82 -8.76
N PHE A 37 -5.91 -17.11 -7.72
CA PHE A 37 -6.11 -16.19 -6.61
C PHE A 37 -4.83 -15.92 -5.83
N LEU A 38 -4.02 -16.95 -5.55
CA LEU A 38 -2.74 -16.82 -4.86
C LEU A 38 -1.73 -16.03 -5.70
N ILE A 39 -1.68 -16.28 -7.02
CA ILE A 39 -0.82 -15.54 -7.95
C ILE A 39 -1.23 -14.06 -7.99
N ALA A 40 -2.52 -13.79 -8.13
CA ALA A 40 -3.04 -12.42 -8.13
C ALA A 40 -2.71 -11.67 -6.82
N SER A 41 -2.85 -12.36 -5.67
CA SER A 41 -2.50 -11.83 -4.36
C SER A 41 -1.01 -11.54 -4.22
N ALA A 42 -0.14 -12.43 -4.71
CA ALA A 42 1.30 -12.22 -4.71
C ALA A 42 1.71 -11.02 -5.58
N VAL A 43 1.14 -10.88 -6.78
CA VAL A 43 1.38 -9.75 -7.68
C VAL A 43 0.89 -8.44 -7.05
N SER A 44 -0.30 -8.44 -6.43
CA SER A 44 -0.85 -7.28 -5.72
C SER A 44 0.03 -6.87 -4.53
N GLY A 45 0.51 -7.85 -3.76
CA GLY A 45 1.44 -7.61 -2.65
C GLY A 45 2.75 -6.99 -3.11
N ALA A 46 3.34 -7.51 -4.21
CA ALA A 46 4.54 -6.94 -4.81
C ALA A 46 4.32 -5.50 -5.29
N ALA A 47 3.20 -5.22 -5.97
CA ALA A 47 2.83 -3.88 -6.38
C ALA A 47 2.71 -2.91 -5.20
N ASN A 48 2.09 -3.36 -4.09
CA ASN A 48 1.97 -2.58 -2.87
C ASN A 48 3.33 -2.24 -2.24
N CYS A 49 4.23 -3.23 -2.16
CA CYS A 49 5.60 -3.01 -1.66
C CYS A 49 6.34 -1.96 -2.48
N VAL A 50 6.29 -2.04 -3.81
CA VAL A 50 6.96 -1.09 -4.72
C VAL A 50 6.33 0.30 -4.60
N LEU A 51 5.00 0.38 -4.51
CA LEU A 51 4.29 1.66 -4.33
C LEU A 51 4.67 2.31 -3.00
N GLN A 52 4.63 1.59 -1.90
CA GLN A 52 4.99 2.12 -0.58
C GLN A 52 6.47 2.53 -0.49
N ALA A 53 7.38 1.75 -1.11
CA ALA A 53 8.78 2.08 -1.16
C ALA A 53 9.07 3.39 -1.93
N SER A 54 8.21 3.77 -2.87
CA SER A 54 8.33 5.04 -3.60
C SER A 54 7.56 6.19 -2.96
N VAL A 55 6.33 5.97 -2.49
CA VAL A 55 5.47 7.02 -1.95
C VAL A 55 5.95 7.53 -0.59
N ASN A 56 6.38 6.62 0.30
CA ASN A 56 6.78 7.01 1.66
C ASN A 56 7.98 7.98 1.67
N PRO A 57 9.11 7.69 0.99
CA PRO A 57 10.20 8.65 0.89
C PRO A 57 9.79 9.92 0.14
N TYR A 58 9.02 9.79 -0.94
CA TYR A 58 8.59 10.94 -1.74
C TYR A 58 7.80 11.95 -0.90
N VAL A 59 6.85 11.50 -0.07
CA VAL A 59 6.07 12.38 0.83
C VAL A 59 6.97 13.06 1.87
N THR A 60 8.04 12.42 2.33
CA THR A 60 8.99 13.03 3.28
C THR A 60 9.86 14.09 2.64
N ILE A 61 10.29 13.87 1.39
CA ILE A 61 11.20 14.74 0.66
C ILE A 61 10.46 15.98 0.10
N CYS A 62 9.19 15.85 -0.30
CA CYS A 62 8.38 16.92 -0.89
C CYS A 62 7.96 18.01 0.10
N GLY A 63 8.86 18.52 0.94
CA GLY A 63 8.59 19.65 1.81
C GLY A 63 9.59 19.80 2.95
N PRO A 64 9.41 20.80 3.85
CA PRO A 64 10.34 21.07 4.94
C PRO A 64 10.53 19.85 5.85
N LEU A 65 11.76 19.54 6.24
CA LEU A 65 12.12 18.43 7.12
C LEU A 65 11.37 18.46 8.45
N GLU A 66 11.16 19.66 9.01
CA GLU A 66 10.43 19.88 10.27
C GLU A 66 9.00 19.34 10.24
N SER A 67 8.36 19.30 9.07
CA SER A 67 6.99 18.82 8.89
C SER A 67 6.89 17.40 8.32
N ALA A 68 8.01 16.69 8.12
CA ALA A 68 8.03 15.35 7.55
C ALA A 68 7.21 14.34 8.36
N ALA A 69 7.38 14.34 9.68
CA ALA A 69 6.61 13.47 10.59
C ALA A 69 5.09 13.72 10.50
N LYS A 70 4.67 14.99 10.39
CA LYS A 70 3.27 15.36 10.24
C LYS A 70 2.67 14.84 8.92
N ARG A 71 3.44 14.93 7.83
CA ARG A 71 3.00 14.40 6.52
C ARG A 71 2.85 12.89 6.50
N ILE A 72 3.81 12.15 7.09
CA ILE A 72 3.72 10.69 7.23
C ILE A 72 2.51 10.30 8.09
N SER A 73 2.30 10.98 9.21
CA SER A 73 1.15 10.72 10.09
C SER A 73 -0.18 10.96 9.36
N MET A 74 -0.28 12.04 8.59
CA MET A 74 -1.46 12.34 7.78
C MET A 74 -1.72 11.25 6.73
N MET A 75 -0.66 10.77 6.06
CA MET A 75 -0.75 9.66 5.11
C MET A 75 -1.21 8.37 5.79
N GLY A 76 -0.72 8.09 7.01
CA GLY A 76 -1.16 6.95 7.81
C GLY A 76 -2.66 7.01 8.16
N ILE A 77 -3.17 8.19 8.52
CA ILE A 77 -4.60 8.41 8.77
C ILE A 77 -5.42 8.14 7.49
N CYS A 78 -4.99 8.70 6.34
CA CYS A 78 -5.67 8.45 5.07
C CYS A 78 -5.69 6.95 4.71
N ASN A 79 -4.58 6.25 4.96
CA ASN A 79 -4.49 4.79 4.73
C ASN A 79 -5.51 4.04 5.58
N LYS A 80 -5.64 4.36 6.86
CA LYS A 80 -6.62 3.71 7.75
C LYS A 80 -8.07 4.06 7.37
N LEU A 81 -8.35 5.28 6.93
CA LEU A 81 -9.67 5.68 6.42
C LEU A 81 -10.08 4.97 5.12
N ALA A 82 -9.12 4.48 4.35
CA ALA A 82 -9.40 3.72 3.14
C ALA A 82 -10.12 2.38 3.42
N TRP A 83 -9.91 1.77 4.58
CA TRP A 83 -10.55 0.51 4.96
C TRP A 83 -12.08 0.60 5.00
N PRO A 84 -12.69 1.48 5.82
CA PRO A 84 -14.14 1.66 5.82
C PRO A 84 -14.67 2.20 4.49
N ALA A 85 -13.89 3.04 3.81
CA ALA A 85 -14.25 3.54 2.48
C ALA A 85 -14.36 2.41 1.45
N THR A 86 -13.50 1.40 1.50
CA THR A 86 -13.55 0.22 0.63
C THR A 86 -14.82 -0.58 0.87
N THR A 87 -15.21 -0.79 2.11
CA THR A 87 -16.44 -1.49 2.48
C THR A 87 -17.67 -0.76 1.94
N LEU A 88 -17.73 0.57 2.15
CA LEU A 88 -18.79 1.42 1.61
C LEU A 88 -18.84 1.37 0.08
N PHE A 89 -17.68 1.44 -0.58
CA PHE A 89 -17.59 1.38 -2.05
C PHE A 89 -18.17 0.05 -2.58
N ILE A 90 -17.78 -1.08 -2.00
CA ILE A 90 -18.29 -2.40 -2.40
C ILE A 90 -19.80 -2.47 -2.21
N THR A 91 -20.30 -2.05 -1.06
CA THR A 91 -21.75 -2.05 -0.76
C THR A 91 -22.53 -1.14 -1.72
N LEU A 92 -22.00 0.03 -2.07
CA LEU A 92 -22.65 0.96 -3.00
C LEU A 92 -22.63 0.46 -4.44
N VAL A 93 -21.55 -0.18 -4.89
CA VAL A 93 -21.41 -0.67 -6.27
C VAL A 93 -22.23 -1.94 -6.49
N ILE A 94 -22.23 -2.86 -5.53
CA ILE A 94 -22.93 -4.14 -5.64
C ILE A 94 -24.41 -3.96 -5.24
N GLY A 95 -24.73 -3.03 -4.34
CA GLY A 95 -26.11 -2.80 -3.86
C GLY A 95 -26.65 -3.94 -3.00
N LYS A 96 -25.80 -4.88 -2.58
CA LYS A 96 -26.12 -6.04 -1.74
C LYS A 96 -25.31 -6.00 -0.45
N GLY A 97 -25.83 -6.63 0.62
CA GLY A 97 -25.07 -6.84 1.85
C GLY A 97 -23.85 -7.73 1.61
N ILE A 98 -22.78 -7.51 2.39
CA ILE A 98 -21.50 -8.24 2.25
C ILE A 98 -21.69 -9.77 2.34
N GLY A 99 -22.73 -10.23 3.07
CA GLY A 99 -23.05 -11.66 3.22
C GLY A 99 -23.67 -12.33 2.00
N ASP A 100 -24.22 -11.55 1.05
CA ASP A 100 -24.94 -12.03 -0.11
C ASP A 100 -24.19 -11.84 -1.44
N ILE A 101 -22.89 -11.60 -1.36
CA ILE A 101 -22.03 -11.38 -2.52
C ILE A 101 -21.64 -12.71 -3.15
N HIS A 102 -22.02 -12.91 -4.42
CA HIS A 102 -21.55 -14.00 -5.27
C HIS A 102 -20.29 -13.59 -6.04
N MET A 103 -19.50 -14.58 -6.49
CA MET A 103 -18.28 -14.32 -7.28
C MET A 103 -18.56 -13.49 -8.54
N ASP A 104 -19.71 -13.67 -9.16
CA ASP A 104 -20.12 -12.93 -10.36
C ASP A 104 -20.36 -11.43 -10.09
N ASP A 105 -20.76 -11.07 -8.88
CA ASP A 105 -20.99 -9.68 -8.49
C ASP A 105 -19.65 -8.88 -8.36
N LEU A 106 -18.50 -9.58 -8.24
CA LEU A 106 -17.18 -8.96 -8.08
C LEU A 106 -16.59 -8.42 -9.40
N TYR A 107 -17.10 -8.83 -10.56
CA TYR A 107 -16.57 -8.35 -11.85
C TYR A 107 -16.71 -6.84 -12.02
N MET A 108 -17.87 -6.31 -11.64
CA MET A 108 -18.15 -4.88 -11.73
C MET A 108 -17.20 -4.03 -10.88
N PRO A 109 -17.09 -4.24 -9.55
CA PRO A 109 -16.20 -3.44 -8.72
C PRO A 109 -14.73 -3.61 -9.11
N PHE A 110 -14.26 -4.80 -9.49
CA PHE A 110 -12.89 -5.00 -9.94
C PHE A 110 -12.61 -4.29 -11.26
N GLY A 111 -13.57 -4.28 -12.20
CA GLY A 111 -13.45 -3.51 -13.44
C GLY A 111 -13.31 -2.01 -13.19
N ILE A 112 -14.10 -1.46 -12.27
CA ILE A 112 -14.01 -0.04 -11.85
C ILE A 112 -12.64 0.25 -11.22
N ILE A 113 -12.16 -0.63 -10.34
CA ILE A 113 -10.86 -0.48 -9.68
C ILE A 113 -9.73 -0.51 -10.69
N ILE A 114 -9.75 -1.40 -11.68
CA ILE A 114 -8.77 -1.42 -12.79
C ILE A 114 -8.77 -0.08 -13.52
N GLY A 115 -9.96 0.45 -13.86
CA GLY A 115 -10.09 1.75 -14.50
C GLY A 115 -9.48 2.89 -13.67
N ILE A 116 -9.70 2.87 -12.35
CA ILE A 116 -9.11 3.84 -11.42
C ILE A 116 -7.59 3.72 -11.40
N PHE A 117 -7.02 2.51 -11.30
CA PHE A 117 -5.56 2.34 -11.30
C PHE A 117 -4.90 2.76 -12.61
N VAL A 118 -5.53 2.46 -13.75
CA VAL A 118 -5.05 2.93 -15.05
C VAL A 118 -5.10 4.46 -15.13
N ALA A 119 -6.19 5.08 -14.68
CA ALA A 119 -6.29 6.54 -14.62
C ALA A 119 -5.22 7.15 -13.69
N LEU A 120 -4.98 6.57 -12.52
CA LEU A 120 -3.93 7.00 -11.60
C LEU A 120 -2.52 6.83 -12.20
N ALA A 121 -2.26 5.75 -12.95
CA ALA A 121 -1.01 5.56 -13.66
C ALA A 121 -0.79 6.67 -14.70
N ILE A 122 -1.82 7.00 -15.47
CA ILE A 122 -1.78 8.08 -16.47
C ILE A 122 -1.57 9.43 -15.78
N VAL A 123 -2.32 9.71 -14.71
CA VAL A 123 -2.16 10.94 -13.93
C VAL A 123 -0.76 11.06 -13.34
N ALA A 124 -0.21 9.98 -12.79
CA ALA A 124 1.16 9.96 -12.28
C ALA A 124 2.20 10.26 -13.35
N LEU A 125 1.98 9.83 -14.60
CA LEU A 125 2.87 10.13 -15.73
C LEU A 125 2.73 11.57 -16.24
N ILE A 126 1.52 12.11 -16.28
CA ILE A 126 1.24 13.44 -16.82
C ILE A 126 1.51 14.53 -15.78
N ALA A 127 1.22 14.27 -14.50
CA ALA A 127 1.38 15.26 -13.44
C ALA A 127 2.83 15.78 -13.41
N PRO A 128 3.04 17.09 -13.29
CA PRO A 128 4.37 17.69 -13.14
C PRO A 128 4.89 17.47 -11.70
N LEU A 129 5.01 16.20 -11.32
CA LEU A 129 5.61 15.84 -10.04
C LEU A 129 7.11 16.14 -10.12
N PRO A 130 7.67 16.95 -9.22
CA PRO A 130 9.11 17.19 -9.19
C PRO A 130 9.83 15.87 -8.91
N GLU A 131 10.80 15.52 -9.76
CA GLU A 131 11.70 14.42 -9.43
C GLU A 131 12.66 14.95 -8.36
N VAL A 132 12.33 14.66 -7.11
CA VAL A 132 13.16 15.02 -5.96
C VAL A 132 14.06 13.83 -5.67
N LYS A 133 15.35 14.07 -5.61
CA LYS A 133 16.33 13.06 -5.17
C LYS A 133 16.48 13.16 -3.65
N ALA A 134 16.66 12.03 -2.99
CA ALA A 134 16.96 12.01 -1.57
C ALA A 134 18.34 12.61 -1.31
N ALA A 135 18.53 13.24 -0.15
CA ALA A 135 19.84 13.74 0.27
C ALA A 135 20.85 12.57 0.28
N GLY A 136 21.90 12.67 -0.53
CA GLY A 136 22.88 11.61 -0.75
C GLY A 136 22.78 10.87 -2.10
N GLU A 137 21.75 11.13 -2.92
CA GLU A 137 21.63 10.61 -4.29
C GLU A 137 22.28 11.55 -5.35
N ASP A 138 22.65 12.77 -4.97
CA ASP A 138 23.34 13.70 -5.87
C ASP A 138 24.86 13.56 -5.72
N ASP A 139 25.54 13.20 -6.82
CA ASP A 139 26.99 13.21 -6.94
C ASP A 139 27.60 14.65 -6.91
N SER A 140 26.79 15.69 -6.81
CA SER A 140 27.21 17.07 -6.68
C SER A 140 27.47 17.41 -5.21
N ALA A 141 28.74 17.54 -4.88
CA ALA A 141 29.29 17.78 -3.54
C ALA A 141 28.85 19.09 -2.83
N GLU A 142 27.84 19.80 -3.32
CA GLU A 142 27.45 21.12 -2.77
C GLU A 142 26.18 21.11 -1.90
N SER A 143 25.46 20.00 -1.81
CA SER A 143 24.25 19.86 -0.98
C SER A 143 24.28 18.68 0.00
N ALA A 144 25.46 18.10 0.23
CA ALA A 144 25.62 17.10 1.27
C ALA A 144 25.51 17.80 2.65
N GLU A 145 24.29 17.82 3.23
CA GLU A 145 24.24 17.83 4.68
C GLU A 145 25.16 16.71 5.19
N PRO A 146 26.00 16.98 6.22
CA PRO A 146 27.02 16.04 6.64
C PRO A 146 26.37 14.69 6.88
N ALA A 147 26.83 13.67 6.15
CA ALA A 147 26.45 12.29 6.36
C ALA A 147 26.51 12.04 7.87
N CYS A 148 25.42 11.56 8.44
CA CYS A 148 25.33 11.37 9.89
C CYS A 148 26.64 10.71 10.37
N PRO A 149 27.38 11.30 11.30
CA PRO A 149 28.73 10.81 11.67
C PRO A 149 28.73 9.33 12.09
N TYR A 150 27.56 8.83 12.46
CA TYR A 150 27.31 7.42 12.77
C TYR A 150 27.37 6.49 11.53
N ALA A 151 27.23 7.03 10.33
CA ALA A 151 27.23 6.26 9.08
C ALA A 151 28.62 6.14 8.44
N GLU A 152 29.62 6.93 8.90
CA GLU A 152 30.99 6.89 8.39
C GLU A 152 31.59 5.49 8.55
N GLY A 153 32.10 4.94 7.45
CA GLY A 153 32.76 3.62 7.43
C GLY A 153 31.85 2.41 7.46
N LYS A 154 30.52 2.58 7.37
CA LYS A 154 29.56 1.48 7.36
C LYS A 154 29.01 1.26 5.95
N ASN A 155 29.34 0.11 5.36
CA ASN A 155 28.93 -0.28 4.00
C ASN A 155 27.79 -1.33 3.96
N SER A 156 27.30 -1.77 5.13
CA SER A 156 26.28 -2.82 5.21
C SER A 156 25.15 -2.42 6.14
N ILE A 157 23.91 -2.73 5.73
CA ILE A 157 22.68 -2.52 6.52
C ILE A 157 22.76 -3.23 7.89
N MET A 158 23.43 -4.39 7.95
CA MET A 158 23.59 -5.18 9.18
C MET A 158 24.45 -4.48 10.25
N GLN A 159 25.18 -3.44 9.89
CA GLN A 159 26.02 -2.66 10.83
C GLN A 159 25.22 -1.61 11.61
N PHE A 160 23.90 -1.50 11.33
CA PHE A 160 23.00 -0.56 12.00
C PHE A 160 22.01 -1.34 12.91
N PRO A 161 22.37 -1.60 14.18
CA PRO A 161 21.54 -2.42 15.08
C PRO A 161 20.14 -1.81 15.33
N HIS A 162 20.03 -0.48 15.37
CA HIS A 162 18.75 0.22 15.53
C HIS A 162 17.82 0.00 14.33
N LEU A 163 18.35 -0.16 13.13
CA LEU A 163 17.55 -0.48 11.95
C LEU A 163 17.01 -1.91 12.03
N LEU A 164 17.83 -2.87 12.44
CA LEU A 164 17.40 -4.26 12.64
C LEU A 164 16.34 -4.37 13.74
N LEU A 165 16.54 -3.68 14.86
CA LEU A 165 15.54 -3.61 15.94
C LEU A 165 14.26 -2.93 15.48
N GLY A 166 14.35 -1.88 14.66
CA GLY A 166 13.20 -1.22 14.05
C GLY A 166 12.41 -2.16 13.13
N CYS A 167 13.10 -2.94 12.28
CA CYS A 167 12.47 -3.95 11.44
C CYS A 167 11.76 -5.03 12.26
N LEU A 168 12.41 -5.53 13.33
CA LEU A 168 11.81 -6.50 14.23
C LEU A 168 10.57 -5.94 14.93
N ALA A 169 10.66 -4.72 15.45
CA ALA A 169 9.54 -4.05 16.10
C ALA A 169 8.36 -3.85 15.13
N LEU A 170 8.64 -3.44 13.89
CA LEU A 170 7.62 -3.29 12.85
C LEU A 170 6.99 -4.65 12.49
N PHE A 171 7.77 -5.70 12.37
CA PHE A 171 7.29 -7.06 12.11
C PHE A 171 6.31 -7.51 13.20
N LEU A 172 6.68 -7.35 14.47
CA LEU A 172 5.83 -7.71 15.60
C LEU A 172 4.56 -6.84 15.65
N TYR A 173 4.69 -5.54 15.40
CA TYR A 173 3.55 -4.62 15.35
C TYR A 173 2.53 -5.02 14.29
N VAL A 174 2.97 -5.23 13.05
CA VAL A 174 2.08 -5.63 11.94
C VAL A 174 1.45 -6.99 12.23
N GLY A 175 2.20 -7.93 12.82
CA GLY A 175 1.67 -9.23 13.23
C GLY A 175 0.52 -9.10 14.23
N VAL A 176 0.71 -8.32 15.29
CA VAL A 176 -0.34 -8.07 16.30
C VAL A 176 -1.55 -7.35 15.69
N GLU A 177 -1.31 -6.34 14.86
CA GLU A 177 -2.38 -5.60 14.17
C GLU A 177 -3.25 -6.55 13.32
N THR A 178 -2.61 -7.37 12.49
CA THR A 178 -3.31 -8.29 11.58
C THR A 178 -4.09 -9.36 12.34
N ILE A 179 -3.51 -9.96 13.39
CA ILE A 179 -4.19 -10.95 14.22
C ILE A 179 -5.39 -10.32 14.92
N SER A 180 -5.24 -9.13 15.47
CA SER A 180 -6.32 -8.44 16.18
C SER A 180 -7.51 -8.17 15.25
N LEU A 181 -7.26 -7.72 14.02
CA LEU A 181 -8.30 -7.46 13.03
C LEU A 181 -8.99 -8.75 12.57
N ALA A 182 -8.24 -9.81 12.30
CA ALA A 182 -8.79 -11.10 11.90
C ALA A 182 -9.65 -11.72 13.02
N THR A 183 -9.13 -11.70 14.25
CA THR A 183 -9.82 -12.28 15.41
C THR A 183 -11.08 -11.49 15.79
N ALA A 184 -11.12 -10.17 15.59
CA ALA A 184 -12.29 -9.36 15.88
C ALA A 184 -13.53 -9.81 15.11
N ASN A 185 -13.39 -10.17 13.83
CA ASN A 185 -14.47 -10.69 13.01
C ASN A 185 -14.99 -12.05 13.53
N ASP A 186 -14.07 -12.95 13.85
CA ASP A 186 -14.45 -14.28 14.35
C ASP A 186 -15.10 -14.19 15.74
N TYR A 187 -14.63 -13.27 16.56
CA TYR A 187 -15.22 -12.98 17.87
C TYR A 187 -16.65 -12.43 17.75
N ALA A 188 -16.87 -11.50 16.81
CA ALA A 188 -18.20 -10.96 16.52
C ALA A 188 -19.18 -12.05 16.07
N LYS A 189 -18.74 -12.99 15.24
CA LYS A 189 -19.53 -14.17 14.82
C LYS A 189 -19.83 -15.08 15.97
N ALA A 190 -18.86 -15.35 16.83
CA ALA A 190 -19.01 -16.21 18.00
C ALA A 190 -20.02 -15.65 19.02
N LEU A 191 -20.14 -14.33 19.12
CA LEU A 191 -21.11 -13.64 19.98
C LEU A 191 -22.51 -13.50 19.36
N ASN A 192 -22.75 -14.02 18.15
CA ASN A 192 -24.01 -13.87 17.41
C ASN A 192 -24.48 -12.39 17.32
N LEU A 193 -23.57 -11.47 17.16
CA LEU A 193 -23.91 -10.07 16.94
C LEU A 193 -24.67 -9.94 15.60
N PRO A 194 -25.68 -9.04 15.51
CA PRO A 194 -26.42 -8.87 14.26
C PRO A 194 -25.48 -8.54 13.11
N GLY A 195 -25.51 -9.40 12.06
CA GLY A 195 -24.50 -9.48 11.02
C GLY A 195 -24.45 -8.33 10.01
N ASP A 196 -25.43 -7.41 10.05
CA ASP A 196 -25.55 -6.35 9.03
C ASP A 196 -24.43 -5.30 9.10
N ASN A 197 -23.65 -5.27 10.19
CA ASN A 197 -22.60 -4.25 10.41
C ASN A 197 -21.18 -4.83 10.62
N TRP A 198 -20.98 -6.13 10.40
CA TRP A 198 -19.67 -6.75 10.70
C TRP A 198 -18.53 -6.25 9.79
N GLY A 199 -18.85 -5.76 8.60
CA GLY A 199 -17.86 -5.14 7.72
C GLY A 199 -17.21 -3.87 8.27
N PHE A 200 -17.80 -3.27 9.31
CA PHE A 200 -17.27 -2.06 9.97
C PHE A 200 -16.50 -2.33 11.27
N ILE A 201 -16.61 -3.54 11.83
CA ILE A 201 -15.97 -3.85 13.13
C ILE A 201 -14.44 -3.87 13.06
N PRO A 202 -13.78 -4.35 11.99
CA PRO A 202 -12.32 -4.34 11.91
C PRO A 202 -11.74 -3.06 11.33
N SER A 203 -12.51 -2.09 11.00
CA SER A 203 -12.07 -0.81 10.47
C SER A 203 -12.07 0.26 11.53
#